data_1f3b490cc6e69a4f48cb4a1495f6cddd
#
_entry.id   1f3b490cc6e69a4f48cb4a1495f6cddd
#
_cell.length_a   1.000
_cell.length_b   1.000
_cell.length_c   1.000
_cell.angle_alpha   90.00
_cell.angle_beta   90.00
_cell.angle_gamma   90.00
#
_symmetry.space_group_name_H-M   'P 1'
#
loop_
_entity.id
_entity.type
_entity.pdbx_description
1 polymer ?
#
loop_
_entity_poly.entity_id
_entity_poly.type
_entity_poly.pdbx_seq_one_letter_code
_entity_poly.pdbx_strand_id
1 'polypeptide(L)'
;MTDTTMKLLLINPNTSGPMTESIAQAARAVAAPGTDVRAVHPGFGPVSIESHYDEAFAAAGVAQQLRLASDWAPDAVVIACFGDPGLEAARELTEAPVLGIAEAVFHAATMLATGFSVVTTMTRTCIMAERLVQRYGMHHQCRGIH
;
A
#
# COMPACT_ATOMS: atom_id res chain seq x y z
N MET A 1 2.87 -15.23 29.68
CA MET A 1 3.13 -14.40 28.50
C MET A 1 1.78 -14.27 27.80
N THR A 2 1.17 -13.09 27.80
CA THR A 2 -0.05 -12.83 27.02
C THR A 2 0.35 -12.92 25.56
N ASP A 3 -0.21 -13.90 24.87
CA ASP A 3 -0.06 -14.09 23.42
C ASP A 3 -0.79 -12.90 22.77
N THR A 4 -0.07 -11.79 22.56
CA THR A 4 -0.62 -10.58 21.97
C THR A 4 -0.67 -10.79 20.48
N THR A 5 -1.83 -11.14 19.96
CA THR A 5 -2.09 -11.29 18.52
C THR A 5 -1.83 -9.96 17.81
N MET A 6 -0.86 -9.90 16.90
CA MET A 6 -0.60 -8.73 16.06
C MET A 6 -1.74 -8.53 15.07
N LYS A 7 -2.30 -7.34 15.02
CA LYS A 7 -3.39 -6.97 14.12
C LYS A 7 -2.85 -6.16 12.94
N LEU A 8 -2.89 -6.74 11.75
CA LEU A 8 -2.42 -6.12 10.52
C LEU A 8 -3.59 -5.72 9.61
N LEU A 9 -3.77 -4.42 9.40
CA LEU A 9 -4.76 -3.89 8.47
C LEU A 9 -4.14 -3.67 7.09
N LEU A 10 -4.72 -4.28 6.07
CA LEU A 10 -4.37 -4.05 4.67
C LEU A 10 -5.49 -3.24 4.02
N ILE A 11 -5.15 -2.13 3.40
CA ILE A 11 -6.11 -1.29 2.68
C ILE A 11 -5.80 -1.39 1.19
N ASN A 12 -6.70 -2.04 0.43
CA ASN A 12 -6.73 -1.92 -1.02
C ASN A 12 -7.40 -0.60 -1.36
N PRO A 13 -6.74 0.36 -2.00
CA PRO A 13 -7.30 1.69 -2.24
C PRO A 13 -8.34 1.76 -3.37
N ASN A 14 -8.50 0.69 -4.16
CA ASN A 14 -9.53 0.58 -5.19
C ASN A 14 -10.76 -0.19 -4.67
N THR A 15 -11.83 -0.25 -5.47
CA THR A 15 -13.10 -0.88 -5.09
C THR A 15 -13.22 -2.36 -5.46
N SER A 16 -12.13 -3.03 -5.89
CA SER A 16 -12.14 -4.42 -6.33
C SER A 16 -12.12 -5.39 -5.14
N GLY A 17 -13.26 -6.00 -4.83
CA GLY A 17 -13.35 -7.05 -3.82
C GLY A 17 -12.46 -8.27 -4.10
N PRO A 18 -12.44 -8.81 -5.34
CA PRO A 18 -11.54 -9.91 -5.69
C PRO A 18 -10.05 -9.60 -5.48
N MET A 19 -9.62 -8.37 -5.80
CA MET A 19 -8.23 -7.94 -5.56
C MET A 19 -7.94 -7.86 -4.05
N THR A 20 -8.88 -7.34 -3.27
CA THR A 20 -8.75 -7.27 -1.80
C THR A 20 -8.56 -8.65 -1.19
N GLU A 21 -9.31 -9.64 -1.66
CA GLU A 21 -9.16 -11.02 -1.18
C GLU A 21 -7.81 -11.62 -1.58
N SER A 22 -7.34 -11.36 -2.81
CA SER A 22 -6.01 -11.79 -3.25
C SER A 22 -4.89 -11.17 -2.41
N ILE A 23 -5.01 -9.88 -2.05
CA ILE A 23 -4.09 -9.18 -1.14
C ILE A 23 -4.10 -9.85 0.25
N ALA A 24 -5.30 -10.14 0.79
CA ALA A 24 -5.44 -10.81 2.07
C ALA A 24 -4.78 -12.19 2.09
N GLN A 25 -5.00 -13.00 1.04
CA GLN A 25 -4.40 -14.32 0.90
C GLN A 25 -2.87 -14.25 0.82
N ALA A 26 -2.33 -13.32 0.03
CA ALA A 26 -0.88 -13.12 -0.07
C ALA A 26 -0.25 -12.73 1.28
N ALA A 27 -0.90 -11.83 2.02
CA ALA A 27 -0.41 -11.43 3.32
C ALA A 27 -0.47 -12.57 4.35
N ARG A 28 -1.57 -13.32 4.41
CA ARG A 28 -1.72 -14.47 5.31
C ARG A 28 -0.71 -15.57 5.03
N ALA A 29 -0.32 -15.76 3.76
CA ALA A 29 0.65 -16.78 3.37
C ALA A 29 2.07 -16.54 3.94
N VAL A 30 2.40 -15.29 4.28
CA VAL A 30 3.72 -14.90 4.80
C VAL A 30 3.69 -14.36 6.23
N ALA A 31 2.49 -14.17 6.79
CA ALA A 31 2.32 -13.66 8.14
C ALA A 31 2.84 -14.67 9.18
N ALA A 32 3.43 -14.14 10.25
CA ALA A 32 3.83 -14.98 11.38
C ALA A 32 2.59 -15.63 12.06
N PRO A 33 2.73 -16.82 12.64
CA PRO A 33 1.65 -17.43 13.43
C PRO A 33 1.11 -16.46 14.50
N GLY A 34 -0.21 -16.40 14.63
CA GLY A 34 -0.87 -15.48 15.58
C GLY A 34 -1.10 -14.05 15.04
N THR A 35 -0.75 -13.75 13.79
CA THR A 35 -1.10 -12.47 13.16
C THR A 35 -2.55 -12.49 12.67
N ASP A 36 -3.38 -11.55 13.16
CA ASP A 36 -4.74 -11.31 12.64
C ASP A 36 -4.68 -10.33 11.46
N VAL A 37 -4.93 -10.84 10.25
CA VAL A 37 -4.86 -10.08 8.99
C VAL A 37 -6.27 -9.71 8.53
N ARG A 38 -6.58 -8.42 8.50
CA ARG A 38 -7.81 -7.87 7.94
C ARG A 38 -7.48 -7.07 6.67
N ALA A 39 -8.16 -7.37 5.56
CA ALA A 39 -8.07 -6.59 4.32
C ALA A 39 -9.41 -5.91 4.04
N VAL A 40 -9.34 -4.64 3.65
CA VAL A 40 -10.51 -3.79 3.38
C VAL A 40 -10.32 -3.00 2.10
N HIS A 41 -11.43 -2.51 1.54
CA HIS A 41 -11.45 -1.58 0.41
C HIS A 41 -12.60 -0.59 0.54
N PRO A 42 -12.51 0.61 -0.05
CA PRO A 42 -13.60 1.57 -0.02
C PRO A 42 -14.78 1.12 -0.88
N GLY A 43 -15.98 1.58 -0.52
CA GLY A 43 -17.19 1.38 -1.32
C GLY A 43 -17.37 2.40 -2.44
N PHE A 44 -16.43 3.33 -2.62
CA PHE A 44 -16.44 4.37 -3.65
C PHE A 44 -15.04 4.57 -4.24
N GLY A 45 -14.99 5.17 -5.42
CA GLY A 45 -13.74 5.42 -6.12
C GLY A 45 -13.53 4.48 -7.31
N PRO A 46 -12.31 4.42 -7.86
CA PRO A 46 -12.02 3.64 -9.06
C PRO A 46 -11.95 2.14 -8.77
N VAL A 47 -12.32 1.33 -9.75
CA VAL A 47 -12.08 -0.12 -9.74
C VAL A 47 -10.60 -0.44 -9.98
N SER A 48 -9.92 0.42 -10.77
CA SER A 48 -8.48 0.37 -11.04
C SER A 48 -7.93 1.80 -10.95
N ILE A 49 -6.75 1.96 -10.35
CA ILE A 49 -6.09 3.26 -10.20
C ILE A 49 -5.09 3.42 -11.33
N GLU A 50 -5.42 4.24 -12.32
CA GLU A 50 -4.66 4.36 -13.56
C GLU A 50 -4.30 5.80 -13.92
N SER A 51 -4.70 6.77 -13.09
CA SER A 51 -4.50 8.19 -13.31
C SER A 51 -4.36 8.94 -11.98
N HIS A 52 -3.85 10.18 -12.04
CA HIS A 52 -3.82 11.06 -10.86
C HIS A 52 -5.22 11.43 -10.35
N TYR A 53 -6.22 11.41 -11.21
CA TYR A 53 -7.62 11.57 -10.80
C TYR A 53 -8.06 10.39 -9.92
N ASP A 54 -7.74 9.16 -10.35
CA ASP A 54 -8.06 7.95 -9.59
C ASP A 54 -7.31 7.94 -8.25
N GLU A 55 -6.03 8.38 -8.23
CA GLU A 55 -5.25 8.50 -6.99
C GLU A 55 -5.91 9.41 -5.95
N ALA A 56 -6.52 10.52 -6.37
CA ALA A 56 -7.18 11.45 -5.45
C ALA A 56 -8.36 10.78 -4.72
N PHE A 57 -9.19 10.02 -5.44
CA PHE A 57 -10.29 9.27 -4.86
C PHE A 57 -9.79 8.08 -4.02
N ALA A 58 -8.76 7.40 -4.49
CA ALA A 58 -8.12 6.30 -3.76
C ALA A 58 -7.56 6.77 -2.41
N ALA A 59 -6.90 7.93 -2.37
CA ALA A 59 -6.39 8.53 -1.13
C ALA A 59 -7.52 8.84 -0.13
N ALA A 60 -8.63 9.40 -0.60
CA ALA A 60 -9.81 9.63 0.24
C ALA A 60 -10.41 8.31 0.76
N GLY A 61 -10.41 7.27 -0.08
CA GLY A 61 -10.85 5.92 0.28
C GLY A 61 -9.97 5.29 1.36
N VAL A 62 -8.65 5.42 1.27
CA VAL A 62 -7.70 4.97 2.30
C VAL A 62 -8.00 5.62 3.64
N ALA A 63 -8.14 6.95 3.67
CA ALA A 63 -8.43 7.69 4.89
C ALA A 63 -9.76 7.25 5.51
N GLN A 64 -10.79 7.02 4.69
CA GLN A 64 -12.09 6.51 5.16
C GLN A 64 -11.96 5.12 5.78
N GLN A 65 -11.29 4.17 5.09
CA GLN A 65 -11.15 2.80 5.57
C GLN A 65 -10.36 2.73 6.88
N LEU A 66 -9.32 3.54 7.02
CA LEU A 66 -8.56 3.63 8.25
C LEU A 66 -9.42 4.11 9.43
N ARG A 67 -10.24 5.14 9.20
CA ARG A 67 -11.19 5.63 10.23
C ARG A 67 -12.23 4.58 10.60
N LEU A 68 -12.78 3.85 9.64
CA LEU A 68 -13.74 2.78 9.90
C LEU A 68 -13.13 1.59 10.65
N ALA A 69 -11.83 1.39 10.53
CA ALA A 69 -11.10 0.33 11.21
C ALA A 69 -10.54 0.76 12.58
N SER A 70 -10.72 2.01 13.01
CA SER A 70 -10.11 2.53 14.25
C SER A 70 -10.48 1.73 15.50
N ASP A 71 -11.73 1.30 15.63
CA ASP A 71 -12.19 0.51 16.78
C ASP A 71 -11.56 -0.89 16.85
N TRP A 72 -11.09 -1.41 15.72
CA TRP A 72 -10.35 -2.66 15.69
C TRP A 72 -8.92 -2.50 16.23
N ALA A 73 -8.42 -1.27 16.31
CA ALA A 73 -7.11 -0.89 16.82
C ALA A 73 -5.99 -1.71 16.17
N PRO A 74 -5.69 -1.49 14.87
CA PRO A 74 -4.61 -2.19 14.19
C PRO A 74 -3.25 -1.81 14.78
N ASP A 75 -2.35 -2.80 14.92
CA ASP A 75 -0.97 -2.58 15.34
C ASP A 75 -0.08 -2.07 14.19
N ALA A 76 -0.47 -2.35 12.95
CA ALA A 76 0.17 -1.82 11.75
C ALA A 76 -0.83 -1.75 10.58
N VAL A 77 -0.57 -0.84 9.65
CA VAL A 77 -1.39 -0.61 8.46
C VAL A 77 -0.52 -0.69 7.21
N VAL A 78 -1.03 -1.35 6.16
CA VAL A 78 -0.37 -1.40 4.84
C VAL A 78 -1.33 -0.89 3.77
N ILE A 79 -0.89 0.09 2.98
CA ILE A 79 -1.58 0.52 1.77
C ILE A 79 -1.13 -0.37 0.62
N ALA A 80 -2.02 -1.24 0.15
CA ALA A 80 -1.71 -2.31 -0.79
C ALA A 80 -1.90 -1.87 -2.25
N CYS A 81 -1.20 -0.81 -2.66
CA CYS A 81 -1.18 -0.30 -4.02
C CYS A 81 0.18 0.30 -4.35
N PHE A 82 0.72 -0.03 -5.52
CA PHE A 82 1.99 0.52 -5.99
C PHE A 82 1.83 1.95 -6.54
N GLY A 83 1.50 2.86 -5.67
CA GLY A 83 1.29 4.29 -5.85
C GLY A 83 1.22 4.95 -4.48
N ASP A 84 1.04 4.15 -3.44
CA ASP A 84 0.91 4.57 -2.04
C ASP A 84 -0.07 5.75 -1.88
N PRO A 85 -1.28 5.69 -2.49
CA PRO A 85 -2.21 6.82 -2.44
C PRO A 85 -2.66 7.08 -1.01
N GLY A 86 -2.54 8.33 -0.56
CA GLY A 86 -2.98 8.75 0.78
C GLY A 86 -2.06 8.33 1.91
N LEU A 87 -0.83 7.87 1.66
CA LEU A 87 0.10 7.39 2.69
C LEU A 87 0.36 8.44 3.77
N GLU A 88 0.66 9.68 3.39
CA GLU A 88 0.94 10.76 4.36
C GLU A 88 -0.31 11.10 5.18
N ALA A 89 -1.47 11.19 4.54
CA ALA A 89 -2.73 11.43 5.25
C ALA A 89 -3.09 10.27 6.20
N ALA A 90 -2.78 9.03 5.82
CA ALA A 90 -2.99 7.88 6.68
C ALA A 90 -2.09 7.93 7.94
N ARG A 91 -0.84 8.37 7.79
CA ARG A 91 0.10 8.56 8.91
C ARG A 91 -0.36 9.62 9.92
N GLU A 92 -1.15 10.60 9.48
CA GLU A 92 -1.74 11.61 10.38
C GLU A 92 -2.96 11.10 11.16
N LEU A 93 -3.58 9.99 10.72
CA LEU A 93 -4.84 9.48 11.26
C LEU A 93 -4.68 8.37 12.30
N THR A 94 -3.46 7.86 12.51
CA THR A 94 -3.22 6.75 13.44
C THR A 94 -1.82 6.83 14.05
N GLU A 95 -1.68 6.33 15.27
CA GLU A 95 -0.37 6.13 15.91
C GLU A 95 0.31 4.82 15.44
N ALA A 96 -0.43 3.90 14.83
CA ALA A 96 0.12 2.68 14.26
C ALA A 96 1.01 3.01 13.05
N PRO A 97 2.14 2.31 12.85
CA PRO A 97 2.96 2.48 11.66
C PRO A 97 2.16 2.18 10.40
N VAL A 98 2.26 3.09 9.41
CA VAL A 98 1.63 2.94 8.09
C VAL A 98 2.71 2.79 7.03
N LEU A 99 2.65 1.69 6.29
CA LEU A 99 3.55 1.38 5.18
C LEU A 99 2.81 1.41 3.85
N GLY A 100 3.38 2.08 2.86
CA GLY A 100 3.01 1.91 1.47
C GLY A 100 3.80 0.77 0.85
N ILE A 101 3.18 -0.08 0.03
CA ILE A 101 3.93 -1.20 -0.57
C ILE A 101 4.99 -0.74 -1.56
N ALA A 102 4.81 0.40 -2.23
CA ALA A 102 5.84 0.94 -3.13
C ALA A 102 7.05 1.45 -2.35
N GLU A 103 6.84 2.24 -1.28
CA GLU A 103 7.89 2.67 -0.38
C GLU A 103 8.67 1.47 0.17
N ALA A 104 7.96 0.48 0.69
CA ALA A 104 8.55 -0.72 1.28
C ALA A 104 9.38 -1.52 0.26
N VAL A 105 8.87 -1.72 -0.95
CA VAL A 105 9.57 -2.46 -2.01
C VAL A 105 10.81 -1.73 -2.49
N PHE A 106 10.77 -0.40 -2.64
CA PHE A 106 11.96 0.36 -3.04
C PHE A 106 13.08 0.24 -2.00
N HIS A 107 12.76 0.38 -0.71
CA HIS A 107 13.74 0.20 0.34
C HIS A 107 14.28 -1.23 0.38
N ALA A 108 13.41 -2.24 0.30
CA ALA A 108 13.84 -3.64 0.26
C ALA A 108 14.74 -3.93 -0.95
N ALA A 109 14.42 -3.41 -2.13
CA ALA A 109 15.21 -3.60 -3.35
C ALA A 109 16.63 -3.05 -3.19
N THR A 110 16.81 -1.91 -2.54
CA THR A 110 18.14 -1.32 -2.31
C THR A 110 18.99 -2.08 -1.28
N MET A 111 18.35 -2.87 -0.41
CA MET A 111 19.06 -3.78 0.51
C MET A 111 19.52 -5.06 -0.19
N LEU A 112 18.82 -5.47 -1.24
CA LEU A 112 19.07 -6.74 -1.96
C LEU A 112 19.96 -6.59 -3.17
N ALA A 113 19.98 -5.41 -3.80
CA ALA A 113 20.69 -5.16 -5.05
C ALA A 113 21.19 -3.72 -5.16
N THR A 114 22.14 -3.49 -6.07
CA THR A 114 22.72 -2.16 -6.37
C THR A 114 21.78 -1.29 -7.21
N GLY A 115 20.67 -1.82 -7.68
CA GLY A 115 19.66 -1.11 -8.44
C GLY A 115 18.48 -2.01 -8.80
N PHE A 116 17.38 -1.39 -9.23
CA PHE A 116 16.13 -2.04 -9.61
C PHE A 116 15.52 -1.37 -10.83
N SER A 117 14.58 -2.02 -11.48
CA SER A 117 13.69 -1.42 -12.48
C SER A 117 12.24 -1.59 -12.05
N VAL A 118 11.38 -0.67 -12.48
CA VAL A 118 9.93 -0.74 -12.30
C VAL A 118 9.30 -1.20 -13.61
N VAL A 119 8.42 -2.19 -13.55
CA VAL A 119 7.60 -2.63 -14.68
C VAL A 119 6.14 -2.34 -14.35
N THR A 120 5.45 -1.63 -15.23
CA THR A 120 4.04 -1.29 -15.08
C THR A 120 3.23 -1.73 -16.31
N THR A 121 1.91 -1.76 -16.17
CA THR A 121 1.03 -2.30 -17.20
C THR A 121 0.65 -1.30 -18.29
N MET A 122 0.82 0.00 -18.04
CA MET A 122 0.40 1.05 -18.97
C MET A 122 1.43 2.17 -19.05
N THR A 123 1.69 2.65 -20.25
CA THR A 123 2.63 3.78 -20.50
C THR A 123 2.26 5.03 -19.68
N ARG A 124 0.97 5.34 -19.50
CA ARG A 124 0.53 6.49 -18.71
C ARG A 124 0.86 6.40 -17.22
N THR A 125 1.05 5.19 -16.68
CA THR A 125 1.44 5.00 -15.29
C THR A 125 2.96 5.08 -15.07
N CYS A 126 3.77 5.10 -16.13
CA CYS A 126 5.22 5.30 -16.01
C CYS A 126 5.55 6.62 -15.32
N ILE A 127 4.86 7.72 -15.67
CA ILE A 127 5.10 9.03 -15.05
C ILE A 127 4.74 9.04 -13.55
N MET A 128 3.75 8.24 -13.15
CA MET A 128 3.39 8.07 -11.74
C MET A 128 4.51 7.33 -10.99
N ALA A 129 5.04 6.26 -11.58
CA ALA A 129 6.17 5.52 -11.03
C ALA A 129 7.45 6.36 -10.95
N GLU A 130 7.74 7.20 -11.96
CA GLU A 130 8.87 8.15 -11.94
C GLU A 130 8.77 9.12 -10.76
N ARG A 131 7.60 9.73 -10.55
CA ARG A 131 7.37 10.63 -9.42
C ARG A 131 7.50 9.93 -8.08
N LEU A 132 7.07 8.68 -8.00
CA LEU A 132 7.16 7.87 -6.79
C LEU A 132 8.64 7.54 -6.45
N VAL A 133 9.42 7.11 -7.45
CA VAL A 133 10.87 6.90 -7.33
C VAL A 133 11.58 8.17 -6.85
N GLN A 134 11.20 9.35 -7.38
CA GLN A 134 11.75 10.64 -6.96
C GLN A 134 11.33 10.98 -5.53
N ARG A 135 10.04 10.81 -5.17
CA ARG A 135 9.50 11.06 -3.83
C ARG A 135 10.27 10.32 -2.76
N TYR A 136 10.61 9.05 -3.00
CA TYR A 136 11.34 8.21 -2.05
C TYR A 136 12.87 8.32 -2.17
N GLY A 137 13.39 9.22 -3.02
CA GLY A 137 14.83 9.44 -3.17
C GLY A 137 15.58 8.29 -3.85
N MET A 138 14.86 7.41 -4.58
CA MET A 138 15.40 6.18 -5.17
C MET A 138 15.87 6.34 -6.63
N HIS A 139 15.91 7.57 -7.15
CA HIS A 139 16.24 7.85 -8.56
C HIS A 139 17.65 7.40 -8.97
N HIS A 140 18.61 7.36 -8.04
CA HIS A 140 19.96 6.88 -8.32
C HIS A 140 20.05 5.35 -8.46
N GLN A 141 19.14 4.62 -7.81
CA GLN A 141 19.09 3.17 -7.85
C GLN A 141 18.13 2.63 -8.92
N CYS A 142 17.18 3.44 -9.37
CA CYS A 142 16.23 3.05 -10.42
C CYS A 142 16.95 3.07 -11.78
N ARG A 143 16.99 1.90 -12.46
CA ARG A 143 17.65 1.70 -13.76
C ARG A 143 16.73 1.94 -14.94
N GLY A 144 15.42 1.93 -14.73
CA GLY A 144 14.42 2.18 -15.75
C GLY A 144 13.00 1.92 -15.25
N ILE A 145 12.05 2.48 -16.00
CA ILE A 145 10.61 2.27 -15.79
C ILE A 145 10.02 1.87 -17.14
N HIS A 146 9.35 0.72 -17.20
CA HIS A 146 8.93 0.07 -18.43
C HIS A 146 7.45 -0.30 -18.40
#